data_1045d17f7275a9a5f20672d5642cb923
#
_entry.id   1045d17f7275a9a5f20672d5642cb923
#
_cell.length_a   1.000
_cell.length_b   1.000
_cell.length_c   1.000
_cell.angle_alpha   90.00
_cell.angle_beta   90.00
_cell.angle_gamma   90.00
#
_symmetry.space_group_name_H-M   'P 1'
#
loop_
_entity.id
_entity.type
_entity.pdbx_description
1 polymer ?
#
loop_
_entity_poly.entity_id
_entity_poly.type
_entity_poly.pdbx_seq_one_letter_code
_entity_poly.pdbx_strand_id
1 'polypeptide(L)'
;MIRRPPRSTPKPSSAASDVYKRQDREKTGVFLGSYCVNPLTEDRIPILIGDYVLNTYGTGIVMGVPAHDERDFIFAKKYDLPIKVVVSPKDWDGGELDEAYLNPGTQVNSSQFDGLNSAEGKRLIAEHIEANNLGTRTVNYRMRDWLISRQRYWGTPIPMVYCDDCGVVAVKEEDLPVLLPEDAEFLPTGESPLAVHDKFVNTACPECGKPSKRETDTMDTFVDSSWYFLRYASPKHSESAFDEKSAELWNPVDQYTGGVEHAVMHLLYSRFFVKATRDLGLIKYDEPFKRLFNQGTIIYKGAKMSKSRGNVIAPDDYVDVVGADTVRTYLMFIGPWEQGGEWNDSGINGAARWLNKVWDISHIDPKTFAANSDSDTEKNLNRLLHKTIMRVGEDIEKFIYNTAISALMQFTNALGEDKLFESIDYEQWLNLTRNLYMMMAPIAPHLSEELWEKSGMKSSVHIQEWPKYDADLAKDDEITLVVQVNGKVRAKISASANITEAEANEIAMEDPGVQKHTQGLEIRKVIYVPGKLLNIVAN
;
A
#
# COMPACT_ATOMS: atom_id res chain seq x y z
N MET A 1 26.43 22.81 -36.50
CA MET A 1 25.89 21.48 -36.16
C MET A 1 25.62 21.47 -34.66
N ILE A 2 24.38 21.57 -34.27
CA ILE A 2 23.97 21.57 -32.84
C ILE A 2 23.97 20.11 -32.40
N ARG A 3 24.89 19.73 -31.50
CA ARG A 3 24.89 18.40 -30.88
C ARG A 3 23.63 18.26 -30.03
N ARG A 4 22.84 17.23 -30.29
CA ARG A 4 21.70 16.86 -29.43
C ARG A 4 22.19 16.57 -28.01
N PRO A 5 21.49 17.03 -26.94
CA PRO A 5 21.84 16.67 -25.58
C PRO A 5 21.80 15.14 -25.40
N PRO A 6 22.61 14.58 -24.50
CA PRO A 6 22.60 13.15 -24.24
C PRO A 6 21.19 12.73 -23.81
N ARG A 7 20.72 11.60 -24.33
CA ARG A 7 19.40 11.04 -23.98
C ARG A 7 19.33 10.86 -22.48
N SER A 8 18.27 11.40 -21.88
CA SER A 8 17.92 11.14 -20.48
C SER A 8 18.06 9.65 -20.15
N THR A 9 18.67 9.33 -19.00
CA THR A 9 18.69 7.97 -18.44
C THR A 9 17.29 7.35 -18.53
N PRO A 10 17.17 6.09 -19.00
CA PRO A 10 15.87 5.43 -19.12
C PRO A 10 15.14 5.46 -17.79
N LYS A 11 13.85 5.80 -17.83
CA LYS A 11 13.00 5.73 -16.64
C LYS A 11 13.06 4.31 -16.05
N PRO A 12 12.96 4.12 -14.72
CA PRO A 12 13.02 2.80 -14.08
C PRO A 12 12.07 1.77 -14.69
N SER A 13 10.92 2.18 -15.22
CA SER A 13 9.96 1.33 -15.91
C SER A 13 10.44 0.83 -17.27
N SER A 14 11.27 1.62 -18.01
CA SER A 14 11.84 1.18 -19.28
C SER A 14 13.05 0.26 -19.04
N ALA A 15 13.85 0.51 -18.00
CA ALA A 15 14.91 -0.38 -17.59
C ALA A 15 14.37 -1.75 -17.13
N ALA A 16 13.27 -1.78 -16.36
CA ALA A 16 12.61 -3.02 -15.97
C ALA A 16 12.04 -3.79 -17.17
N SER A 17 11.43 -3.08 -18.13
CA SER A 17 10.92 -3.67 -19.39
C SER A 17 12.05 -4.22 -20.26
N ASP A 18 13.21 -3.58 -20.28
CA ASP A 18 14.38 -4.05 -21.03
C ASP A 18 15.06 -5.25 -20.36
N VAL A 19 15.05 -5.32 -19.02
CA VAL A 19 15.50 -6.50 -18.27
C VAL A 19 14.55 -7.67 -18.53
N TYR A 20 13.23 -7.45 -18.52
CA TYR A 20 12.24 -8.48 -18.80
C TYR A 20 12.38 -9.04 -20.23
N LYS A 21 12.58 -8.18 -21.23
CA LYS A 21 12.82 -8.58 -22.62
C LYS A 21 14.14 -9.32 -22.84
N ARG A 22 15.11 -9.16 -21.94
CA ARG A 22 16.39 -9.90 -21.97
C ARG A 22 16.28 -11.30 -21.39
N GLN A 23 15.28 -11.60 -20.57
CA GLN A 23 15.10 -12.93 -19.97
C GLN A 23 14.75 -14.00 -21.02
N ASP A 24 14.04 -13.62 -22.08
CA ASP A 24 13.62 -14.53 -23.16
C ASP A 24 14.61 -14.63 -24.33
N ARG A 25 15.77 -13.97 -24.24
CA ARG A 25 16.80 -14.10 -25.30
C ARG A 25 17.51 -15.42 -25.19
N GLU A 26 17.79 -16.01 -26.36
CA GLU A 26 18.70 -17.15 -26.49
C GLU A 26 20.07 -16.81 -25.89
N LYS A 27 20.55 -17.68 -24.99
CA LYS A 27 21.84 -17.45 -24.30
C LYS A 27 22.98 -17.75 -25.23
N THR A 28 23.94 -16.82 -25.28
CA THR A 28 25.15 -16.98 -26.11
C THR A 28 26.42 -16.90 -25.30
N GLY A 29 27.49 -17.54 -25.77
CA GLY A 29 28.78 -17.54 -25.11
C GLY A 29 29.92 -17.90 -26.02
N VAL A 30 31.13 -17.64 -25.54
CA VAL A 30 32.40 -17.92 -26.27
C VAL A 30 33.38 -18.62 -25.35
N PHE A 31 33.95 -19.73 -25.82
CA PHE A 31 35.00 -20.43 -25.11
C PHE A 31 36.32 -19.64 -25.18
N LEU A 32 36.99 -19.47 -24.03
CA LEU A 32 38.22 -18.70 -23.91
C LEU A 32 39.51 -19.49 -24.28
N GLY A 33 39.39 -20.78 -24.63
CA GLY A 33 40.53 -21.64 -24.86
C GLY A 33 41.27 -22.08 -23.59
N SER A 34 40.74 -21.73 -22.42
CA SER A 34 41.35 -22.00 -21.12
C SER A 34 40.45 -22.84 -20.24
N TYR A 35 41.04 -23.51 -19.26
CA TYR A 35 40.35 -24.35 -18.28
C TYR A 35 40.75 -23.95 -16.85
N CYS A 36 39.85 -24.10 -15.90
CA CYS A 36 40.16 -24.13 -14.50
C CYS A 36 40.04 -25.58 -13.94
N VAL A 37 40.57 -25.80 -12.76
CA VAL A 37 40.49 -27.09 -12.05
C VAL A 37 39.48 -26.95 -10.92
N ASN A 38 38.51 -27.85 -10.87
CA ASN A 38 37.59 -27.93 -9.71
C ASN A 38 38.38 -28.49 -8.52
N PRO A 39 38.55 -27.74 -7.43
CA PRO A 39 39.36 -28.16 -6.30
C PRO A 39 38.78 -29.34 -5.49
N LEU A 40 37.53 -29.72 -5.73
CA LEU A 40 36.85 -30.82 -5.02
C LEU A 40 36.96 -32.15 -5.80
N THR A 41 37.00 -32.10 -7.13
CA THR A 41 36.96 -33.31 -7.97
C THR A 41 38.20 -33.43 -8.88
N GLU A 42 39.07 -32.43 -8.92
CA GLU A 42 40.22 -32.29 -9.80
C GLU A 42 39.88 -32.26 -11.31
N ASP A 43 38.58 -32.16 -11.64
CA ASP A 43 38.12 -32.08 -13.02
C ASP A 43 38.53 -30.75 -13.67
N ARG A 44 38.91 -30.82 -14.96
CA ARG A 44 39.16 -29.64 -15.79
C ARG A 44 37.86 -29.10 -16.35
N ILE A 45 37.53 -27.87 -15.98
CA ILE A 45 36.28 -27.18 -16.35
C ILE A 45 36.60 -26.08 -17.37
N PRO A 46 35.93 -26.04 -18.54
CA PRO A 46 36.13 -24.98 -19.53
C PRO A 46 35.69 -23.61 -19.04
N ILE A 47 36.45 -22.56 -19.38
CA ILE A 47 36.12 -21.19 -19.07
C ILE A 47 35.45 -20.53 -20.28
N LEU A 48 34.23 -20.03 -20.13
CA LEU A 48 33.44 -19.36 -21.15
C LEU A 48 33.07 -17.95 -20.72
N ILE A 49 32.87 -17.04 -21.67
CA ILE A 49 32.17 -15.79 -21.48
C ILE A 49 30.69 -16.04 -21.88
N GLY A 50 29.73 -15.79 -20.98
CA GLY A 50 28.31 -15.91 -21.26
C GLY A 50 27.61 -14.57 -21.13
N ASP A 51 26.69 -14.24 -22.06
CA ASP A 51 25.91 -12.98 -22.06
C ASP A 51 24.85 -12.92 -20.98
N TYR A 52 24.59 -14.02 -20.29
CA TYR A 52 23.64 -14.14 -19.16
C TYR A 52 24.33 -14.12 -17.78
N VAL A 53 25.64 -14.11 -17.72
CA VAL A 53 26.44 -13.97 -16.50
C VAL A 53 26.60 -12.50 -16.17
N LEU A 54 26.11 -12.07 -14.99
CA LEU A 54 26.19 -10.68 -14.56
C LEU A 54 27.56 -10.40 -13.91
N ASN A 55 28.30 -9.44 -14.42
CA ASN A 55 29.58 -9.01 -13.85
C ASN A 55 29.44 -8.33 -12.46
N THR A 56 28.23 -7.96 -12.08
CA THR A 56 27.92 -7.35 -10.78
C THR A 56 27.45 -8.37 -9.74
N TYR A 57 27.39 -9.67 -10.07
CA TYR A 57 27.01 -10.72 -9.15
C TYR A 57 28.24 -11.44 -8.59
N GLY A 58 28.45 -11.36 -7.29
CA GLY A 58 29.64 -11.90 -6.63
C GLY A 58 30.93 -11.29 -7.21
N THR A 59 31.83 -12.15 -7.71
CA THR A 59 33.09 -11.74 -8.38
C THR A 59 32.92 -11.48 -9.88
N GLY A 60 31.69 -11.62 -10.41
CA GLY A 60 31.44 -11.62 -11.85
C GLY A 60 31.78 -12.95 -12.55
N ILE A 61 32.24 -13.95 -11.79
CA ILE A 61 32.54 -15.31 -12.27
C ILE A 61 31.61 -16.27 -11.51
N VAL A 62 30.91 -17.13 -12.24
CA VAL A 62 30.04 -18.15 -11.65
C VAL A 62 30.42 -19.53 -12.16
N MET A 63 30.30 -20.56 -11.32
CA MET A 63 30.39 -21.92 -11.75
C MET A 63 29.05 -22.36 -12.34
N GLY A 64 29.02 -22.76 -13.60
CA GLY A 64 27.86 -23.35 -14.24
C GLY A 64 27.51 -24.69 -13.61
N VAL A 65 26.22 -24.96 -13.47
CA VAL A 65 25.72 -26.24 -12.94
C VAL A 65 24.67 -26.85 -13.88
N PRO A 66 25.09 -27.29 -15.08
CA PRO A 66 24.19 -27.68 -16.16
C PRO A 66 23.10 -28.69 -15.76
N ALA A 67 23.43 -29.66 -14.90
CA ALA A 67 22.47 -30.66 -14.46
C ALA A 67 21.39 -30.09 -13.50
N HIS A 68 21.56 -28.86 -12.93
CA HIS A 68 20.75 -28.35 -11.82
C HIS A 68 20.36 -26.86 -11.96
N ASP A 69 20.55 -26.25 -13.12
CA ASP A 69 20.03 -24.94 -13.50
C ASP A 69 19.54 -24.99 -14.95
N GLU A 70 18.29 -24.58 -15.18
CA GLU A 70 17.66 -24.66 -16.51
C GLU A 70 18.41 -23.87 -17.59
N ARG A 71 18.96 -22.70 -17.22
CA ARG A 71 19.70 -21.83 -18.15
C ARG A 71 21.05 -22.46 -18.53
N ASP A 72 21.72 -23.02 -17.54
CA ASP A 72 22.98 -23.70 -17.74
C ASP A 72 22.81 -25.01 -18.52
N PHE A 73 21.69 -25.72 -18.30
CA PHE A 73 21.34 -26.94 -19.03
C PHE A 73 21.15 -26.65 -20.52
N ILE A 74 20.33 -25.65 -20.85
CA ILE A 74 20.08 -25.25 -22.25
C ILE A 74 21.37 -24.76 -22.90
N PHE A 75 22.16 -23.98 -22.16
CA PHE A 75 23.47 -23.50 -22.64
C PHE A 75 24.45 -24.65 -22.91
N ALA A 76 24.55 -25.60 -21.98
CA ALA A 76 25.43 -26.77 -22.13
C ALA A 76 25.03 -27.65 -23.31
N LYS A 77 23.76 -27.94 -23.51
CA LYS A 77 23.24 -28.65 -24.68
C LYS A 77 23.57 -27.92 -25.99
N LYS A 78 23.45 -26.59 -26.04
CA LYS A 78 23.76 -25.78 -27.22
C LYS A 78 25.23 -25.79 -27.60
N TYR A 79 26.12 -25.79 -26.62
CA TYR A 79 27.56 -25.72 -26.81
C TYR A 79 28.29 -27.06 -26.66
N ASP A 80 27.53 -28.15 -26.59
CA ASP A 80 28.02 -29.52 -26.42
C ASP A 80 28.98 -29.67 -25.22
N LEU A 81 28.60 -29.04 -24.10
CA LEU A 81 29.34 -29.10 -22.84
C LEU A 81 28.92 -30.31 -22.02
N PRO A 82 29.83 -30.91 -21.22
CA PRO A 82 29.47 -32.02 -20.34
C PRO A 82 28.40 -31.62 -19.30
N ILE A 83 27.37 -32.45 -19.16
CA ILE A 83 26.35 -32.30 -18.15
C ILE A 83 26.56 -33.41 -17.11
N LYS A 84 27.14 -33.07 -15.97
CA LYS A 84 27.43 -34.01 -14.88
C LYS A 84 26.39 -33.89 -13.79
N VAL A 85 25.62 -34.96 -13.54
CA VAL A 85 24.64 -35.01 -12.47
C VAL A 85 25.36 -35.10 -11.13
N VAL A 86 25.16 -34.15 -10.23
CA VAL A 86 25.77 -34.11 -8.90
C VAL A 86 24.75 -34.16 -7.75
N VAL A 87 23.45 -34.00 -8.08
CA VAL A 87 22.33 -34.25 -7.18
C VAL A 87 21.32 -35.14 -7.92
N SER A 88 21.15 -36.38 -7.50
CA SER A 88 20.25 -37.32 -8.17
C SER A 88 18.86 -37.34 -7.55
N PRO A 89 17.79 -37.52 -8.36
CA PRO A 89 16.48 -37.93 -7.85
C PRO A 89 16.56 -39.32 -7.20
N LYS A 90 15.55 -39.67 -6.41
CA LYS A 90 15.54 -40.90 -5.60
C LYS A 90 15.68 -42.20 -6.43
N ASP A 91 15.11 -42.20 -7.64
CA ASP A 91 15.04 -43.38 -8.51
C ASP A 91 15.88 -43.18 -9.79
N TRP A 92 16.97 -42.38 -9.70
CA TRP A 92 17.85 -42.14 -10.86
C TRP A 92 18.67 -43.39 -11.21
N ASP A 93 18.61 -43.77 -12.46
CA ASP A 93 19.26 -44.97 -13.03
C ASP A 93 20.75 -44.77 -13.44
N GLY A 94 21.27 -43.55 -13.28
CA GLY A 94 22.62 -43.17 -13.70
C GLY A 94 22.69 -42.63 -15.15
N GLY A 95 21.58 -42.50 -15.86
CA GLY A 95 21.51 -42.01 -17.21
C GLY A 95 21.55 -40.49 -17.36
N GLU A 96 21.54 -40.04 -18.63
CA GLU A 96 21.44 -38.61 -18.94
C GLU A 96 20.07 -38.04 -18.52
N LEU A 97 20.05 -36.74 -18.13
CA LEU A 97 18.82 -36.01 -17.84
C LEU A 97 18.25 -35.40 -19.13
N ASP A 98 16.94 -35.49 -19.29
CA ASP A 98 16.23 -34.80 -20.38
C ASP A 98 16.07 -33.30 -20.10
N GLU A 99 16.00 -32.92 -18.80
CA GLU A 99 15.89 -31.55 -18.30
C GLU A 99 16.71 -31.38 -17.00
N ALA A 100 16.95 -30.13 -16.60
CA ALA A 100 17.66 -29.85 -15.35
C ALA A 100 16.87 -30.32 -14.13
N TYR A 101 17.51 -31.05 -13.23
CA TYR A 101 16.90 -31.49 -11.97
C TYR A 101 17.08 -30.43 -10.88
N LEU A 102 15.99 -29.77 -10.49
CA LEU A 102 16.01 -28.61 -9.58
C LEU A 102 15.64 -28.97 -8.12
N ASN A 103 15.18 -30.18 -7.86
CA ASN A 103 14.68 -30.57 -6.55
C ASN A 103 15.82 -31.08 -5.65
N PRO A 104 15.59 -31.10 -4.31
CA PRO A 104 16.50 -31.79 -3.39
C PRO A 104 16.67 -33.27 -3.75
N GLY A 105 17.85 -33.80 -3.51
CA GLY A 105 18.16 -35.19 -3.84
C GLY A 105 19.40 -35.68 -3.09
N THR A 106 20.03 -36.72 -3.62
CA THR A 106 21.23 -37.33 -3.06
C THR A 106 22.46 -36.90 -3.86
N GLN A 107 23.55 -36.52 -3.18
CA GLN A 107 24.83 -36.20 -3.80
C GLN A 107 25.41 -37.42 -4.50
N VAL A 108 25.81 -37.25 -5.76
CA VAL A 108 26.47 -38.25 -6.61
C VAL A 108 27.59 -37.58 -7.40
N ASN A 109 28.60 -38.34 -7.85
CA ASN A 109 29.73 -37.80 -8.62
C ASN A 109 30.45 -36.63 -7.92
N SER A 110 30.42 -36.58 -6.61
CA SER A 110 30.87 -35.50 -5.72
C SER A 110 31.97 -35.94 -4.78
N SER A 111 32.71 -37.00 -5.13
CA SER A 111 33.84 -37.57 -4.37
C SER A 111 33.41 -37.95 -2.93
N GLN A 112 34.10 -37.46 -1.93
CA GLN A 112 33.86 -37.76 -0.52
C GLN A 112 32.46 -37.33 0.00
N PHE A 113 31.69 -36.59 -0.81
CA PHE A 113 30.36 -36.11 -0.44
C PHE A 113 29.24 -36.97 -1.06
N ASP A 114 29.57 -38.03 -1.77
CA ASP A 114 28.58 -38.94 -2.35
C ASP A 114 27.72 -39.60 -1.26
N GLY A 115 26.44 -39.78 -1.55
CA GLY A 115 25.46 -40.39 -0.65
C GLY A 115 24.83 -39.43 0.36
N LEU A 116 25.29 -38.21 0.51
CA LEU A 116 24.69 -37.22 1.38
C LEU A 116 23.41 -36.63 0.76
N ASN A 117 22.43 -36.25 1.59
CA ASN A 117 21.34 -35.44 1.07
C ASN A 117 21.86 -34.03 0.68
N SER A 118 21.20 -33.39 -0.28
CA SER A 118 21.69 -32.14 -0.87
C SER A 118 21.85 -30.98 0.14
N ALA A 119 21.06 -30.94 1.23
CA ALA A 119 21.19 -29.90 2.25
C ALA A 119 22.43 -30.11 3.12
N GLU A 120 22.68 -31.35 3.56
CA GLU A 120 23.85 -31.72 4.32
C GLU A 120 25.13 -31.64 3.46
N GLY A 121 25.08 -32.13 2.22
CA GLY A 121 26.15 -32.01 1.26
C GLY A 121 26.59 -30.57 1.06
N LYS A 122 25.65 -29.64 0.85
CA LYS A 122 25.93 -28.21 0.72
C LYS A 122 26.67 -27.64 1.94
N ARG A 123 26.26 -28.03 3.16
CA ARG A 123 26.91 -27.58 4.39
C ARG A 123 28.34 -28.11 4.50
N LEU A 124 28.51 -29.42 4.34
CA LEU A 124 29.82 -30.08 4.49
C LEU A 124 30.83 -29.69 3.40
N ILE A 125 30.36 -29.50 2.16
CA ILE A 125 31.21 -28.97 1.05
C ILE A 125 31.69 -27.55 1.41
N ALA A 126 30.82 -26.68 1.89
CA ALA A 126 31.21 -25.32 2.28
C ALA A 126 32.21 -25.31 3.45
N GLU A 127 32.03 -26.18 4.45
CA GLU A 127 32.98 -26.36 5.56
C GLU A 127 34.35 -26.89 5.08
N HIS A 128 34.34 -27.84 4.15
CA HIS A 128 35.56 -28.37 3.55
C HIS A 128 36.34 -27.32 2.76
N ILE A 129 35.64 -26.50 1.97
CA ILE A 129 36.24 -25.40 1.19
C ILE A 129 36.91 -24.40 2.13
N GLU A 130 36.24 -23.99 3.22
CA GLU A 130 36.80 -23.06 4.21
C GLU A 130 38.00 -23.68 4.98
N ALA A 131 37.87 -24.92 5.44
CA ALA A 131 38.91 -25.60 6.20
C ALA A 131 40.21 -25.79 5.39
N ASN A 132 40.11 -25.92 4.08
CA ASN A 132 41.26 -26.08 3.17
C ASN A 132 41.72 -24.76 2.52
N ASN A 133 41.20 -23.62 2.93
CA ASN A 133 41.50 -22.29 2.39
C ASN A 133 41.27 -22.18 0.86
N LEU A 134 40.27 -22.90 0.35
CA LEU A 134 39.88 -22.89 -1.07
C LEU A 134 38.86 -21.79 -1.38
N GLY A 135 38.22 -21.22 -0.35
CA GLY A 135 37.23 -20.18 -0.45
C GLY A 135 36.63 -19.82 0.89
N THR A 136 35.71 -18.87 0.89
CA THR A 136 34.98 -18.41 2.10
C THR A 136 33.49 -18.31 1.79
N ARG A 137 32.65 -18.61 2.80
CA ARG A 137 31.21 -18.37 2.69
C ARG A 137 30.95 -16.89 2.63
N THR A 138 30.09 -16.48 1.71
CA THR A 138 29.64 -15.10 1.58
C THR A 138 28.14 -15.03 1.54
N VAL A 139 27.59 -13.94 2.06
CA VAL A 139 26.16 -13.65 1.99
C VAL A 139 25.95 -12.56 0.96
N ASN A 140 25.26 -12.90 -0.13
CA ASN A 140 24.88 -11.93 -1.15
C ASN A 140 23.40 -11.61 -0.99
N TYR A 141 23.07 -10.35 -0.76
CA TYR A 141 21.71 -9.90 -0.69
C TYR A 141 21.13 -9.70 -2.08
N ARG A 142 19.88 -10.11 -2.31
CA ARG A 142 19.19 -9.91 -3.60
C ARG A 142 18.86 -8.45 -3.87
N MET A 143 18.80 -7.66 -2.81
CA MET A 143 18.53 -6.23 -2.88
C MET A 143 19.83 -5.48 -3.13
N ARG A 144 19.79 -4.52 -4.08
CA ARG A 144 20.93 -3.63 -4.34
C ARG A 144 21.04 -2.60 -3.23
N ASP A 145 22.26 -2.13 -2.98
CA ASP A 145 22.53 -1.05 -2.06
C ASP A 145 21.76 0.22 -2.45
N TRP A 146 21.31 0.95 -1.45
CA TRP A 146 20.69 2.24 -1.65
C TRP A 146 21.76 3.28 -1.99
N LEU A 147 21.78 3.75 -3.24
CA LEU A 147 22.66 4.83 -3.67
C LEU A 147 22.06 6.16 -3.22
N ILE A 148 22.63 6.74 -2.17
CA ILE A 148 22.11 7.98 -1.55
C ILE A 148 22.59 9.25 -2.23
N SER A 149 23.69 9.22 -3.00
CA SER A 149 24.33 10.37 -3.64
C SER A 149 23.64 10.78 -4.95
N ARG A 150 23.36 12.08 -5.14
CA ARG A 150 22.73 12.67 -6.33
C ARG A 150 23.45 13.95 -6.76
N GLN A 151 23.76 14.05 -8.04
CA GLN A 151 24.38 15.20 -8.69
C GLN A 151 23.33 16.26 -9.00
N ARG A 152 22.76 16.87 -7.98
CA ARG A 152 21.71 17.90 -8.12
C ARG A 152 21.72 18.88 -6.94
N TYR A 153 21.21 20.08 -7.18
CA TYR A 153 21.11 21.11 -6.16
C TYR A 153 20.10 20.78 -5.05
N TRP A 154 18.87 20.40 -5.43
CA TRP A 154 17.80 20.11 -4.46
C TRP A 154 18.02 18.77 -3.77
N GLY A 155 18.35 18.82 -2.50
CA GLY A 155 18.58 17.72 -1.60
C GLY A 155 19.43 18.17 -0.41
N THR A 156 19.54 17.34 0.62
CA THR A 156 20.40 17.60 1.76
C THR A 156 21.87 17.42 1.34
N PRO A 157 22.76 18.43 1.50
CA PRO A 157 24.17 18.28 1.22
C PRO A 157 24.81 17.16 2.05
N ILE A 158 25.67 16.35 1.41
CA ILE A 158 26.43 15.30 2.10
C ILE A 158 27.56 15.98 2.88
N PRO A 159 27.65 15.83 4.22
CA PRO A 159 28.56 16.60 5.06
C PRO A 159 29.97 16.02 5.09
N MET A 160 30.61 15.92 3.91
CA MET A 160 31.95 15.35 3.74
C MET A 160 32.88 16.35 3.05
N VAL A 161 34.17 16.25 3.34
CA VAL A 161 35.25 17.06 2.79
C VAL A 161 36.37 16.16 2.30
N TYR A 162 36.90 16.41 1.12
CA TYR A 162 38.00 15.69 0.51
C TYR A 162 39.31 16.47 0.72
N CYS A 163 40.22 15.92 1.50
CA CYS A 163 41.52 16.48 1.80
C CYS A 163 42.63 15.59 1.21
N ASP A 164 43.59 16.18 0.53
CA ASP A 164 44.70 15.43 -0.08
C ASP A 164 45.57 14.68 0.96
N ASP A 165 45.65 15.19 2.19
CA ASP A 165 46.48 14.57 3.25
C ASP A 165 45.64 13.64 4.17
N CYS A 166 44.40 14.04 4.54
CA CYS A 166 43.57 13.31 5.50
C CYS A 166 42.57 12.35 4.83
N GLY A 167 42.40 12.43 3.50
CA GLY A 167 41.39 11.67 2.76
C GLY A 167 40.00 12.25 2.92
N VAL A 168 38.99 11.39 3.11
CA VAL A 168 37.59 11.78 3.27
C VAL A 168 37.30 12.06 4.75
N VAL A 169 36.94 13.31 5.07
CA VAL A 169 36.74 13.79 6.43
C VAL A 169 35.30 14.30 6.61
N ALA A 170 34.64 13.92 7.69
CA ALA A 170 33.32 14.44 8.02
C ALA A 170 33.38 15.90 8.47
N VAL A 171 32.38 16.70 8.11
CA VAL A 171 32.15 18.02 8.69
C VAL A 171 31.89 17.86 10.19
N LYS A 172 32.46 18.74 11.02
CA LYS A 172 32.26 18.70 12.47
C LYS A 172 30.79 18.97 12.82
N GLU A 173 30.32 18.37 13.91
CA GLU A 173 28.94 18.57 14.38
C GLU A 173 28.61 20.05 14.65
N GLU A 174 29.56 20.82 15.17
CA GLU A 174 29.43 22.27 15.44
C GLU A 174 29.23 23.12 14.17
N ASP A 175 29.64 22.58 13.00
CA ASP A 175 29.53 23.24 11.70
C ASP A 175 28.29 22.75 10.89
N LEU A 176 27.45 21.90 11.48
CA LEU A 176 26.19 21.45 10.86
C LEU A 176 25.04 22.43 11.16
N PRO A 177 24.08 22.55 10.26
CA PRO A 177 23.94 21.89 8.96
C PRO A 177 24.79 22.55 7.85
N VAL A 178 25.23 21.76 6.86
CA VAL A 178 25.78 22.29 5.61
C VAL A 178 24.63 22.89 4.80
N LEU A 179 24.65 24.20 4.58
CA LEU A 179 23.58 24.91 3.87
C LEU A 179 23.84 24.96 2.37
N LEU A 180 22.76 24.89 1.58
CA LEU A 180 22.80 25.15 0.15
C LEU A 180 23.07 26.64 -0.11
N PRO A 181 23.93 26.98 -1.10
CA PRO A 181 24.17 28.39 -1.46
C PRO A 181 22.93 28.97 -2.16
N GLU A 182 22.48 30.15 -1.73
CA GLU A 182 21.32 30.84 -2.32
C GLU A 182 21.62 31.46 -3.69
N ASP A 183 22.92 31.70 -3.98
CA ASP A 183 23.42 32.32 -5.20
C ASP A 183 23.92 31.31 -6.25
N ALA A 184 23.47 30.05 -6.19
CA ALA A 184 23.85 29.02 -7.16
C ALA A 184 23.23 29.28 -8.54
N GLU A 185 24.05 29.18 -9.58
CA GLU A 185 23.61 29.32 -10.97
C GLU A 185 23.23 27.98 -11.58
N PHE A 186 22.04 27.95 -12.23
CA PHE A 186 21.53 26.75 -12.90
C PHE A 186 21.86 26.79 -14.39
N LEU A 187 23.01 26.28 -14.77
CA LEU A 187 23.48 26.26 -16.15
C LEU A 187 23.15 24.91 -16.83
N PRO A 188 22.83 24.91 -18.14
CA PRO A 188 22.50 23.68 -18.87
C PRO A 188 23.75 22.85 -19.26
N THR A 189 24.71 22.75 -18.36
CA THR A 189 25.98 22.02 -18.56
C THR A 189 25.87 20.52 -18.32
N GLY A 190 24.84 20.08 -17.59
CA GLY A 190 24.69 18.70 -17.12
C GLY A 190 25.47 18.39 -15.85
N GLU A 191 26.19 19.35 -15.28
CA GLU A 191 26.88 19.28 -13.99
C GLU A 191 25.99 19.77 -12.85
N SER A 192 26.26 19.32 -11.63
CA SER A 192 25.58 19.84 -10.43
C SER A 192 25.89 21.33 -10.27
N PRO A 193 24.89 22.20 -10.01
CA PRO A 193 25.14 23.60 -9.68
C PRO A 193 26.11 23.80 -8.51
N LEU A 194 26.15 22.87 -7.57
CA LEU A 194 27.07 22.87 -6.44
C LEU A 194 28.53 22.62 -6.86
N ALA A 195 28.75 21.78 -7.89
CA ALA A 195 30.09 21.45 -8.34
C ALA A 195 30.81 22.64 -9.02
N VAL A 196 30.05 23.58 -9.59
CA VAL A 196 30.58 24.79 -10.22
C VAL A 196 30.52 26.02 -9.32
N HIS A 197 30.06 25.89 -8.09
CA HIS A 197 29.94 27.01 -7.14
C HIS A 197 31.21 27.12 -6.26
N ASP A 198 32.16 27.97 -6.63
CA ASP A 198 33.47 28.08 -6.01
C ASP A 198 33.45 28.23 -4.49
N LYS A 199 32.57 29.07 -3.93
CA LYS A 199 32.46 29.29 -2.48
C LYS A 199 31.92 28.08 -1.72
N PHE A 200 31.14 27.24 -2.39
CA PHE A 200 30.61 26.02 -1.78
C PHE A 200 31.62 24.88 -1.82
N VAL A 201 32.30 24.71 -2.96
CA VAL A 201 33.29 23.63 -3.18
C VAL A 201 34.53 23.81 -2.33
N ASN A 202 35.10 25.04 -2.31
CA ASN A 202 36.36 25.29 -1.62
C ASN A 202 36.14 25.52 -0.13
N THR A 203 36.79 24.69 0.68
CA THR A 203 36.68 24.75 2.15
C THR A 203 38.01 24.40 2.81
N ALA A 204 38.10 24.53 4.13
CA ALA A 204 39.22 24.02 4.89
C ALA A 204 38.92 22.60 5.42
N CYS A 205 39.94 21.76 5.48
CA CYS A 205 39.81 20.43 6.09
C CYS A 205 39.47 20.56 7.58
N PRO A 206 38.42 19.86 8.05
CA PRO A 206 38.03 19.90 9.47
C PRO A 206 39.11 19.36 10.43
N GLU A 207 40.01 18.48 9.97
CA GLU A 207 41.08 17.89 10.78
C GLU A 207 42.39 18.72 10.75
N CYS A 208 42.91 19.01 9.55
CA CYS A 208 44.23 19.63 9.42
C CYS A 208 44.22 21.10 9.04
N GLY A 209 43.07 21.69 8.72
CA GLY A 209 42.90 23.09 8.33
C GLY A 209 43.41 23.46 6.94
N LYS A 210 43.96 22.50 6.16
CA LYS A 210 44.46 22.76 4.81
C LYS A 210 43.32 23.00 3.81
N PRO A 211 43.58 23.74 2.69
CA PRO A 211 42.62 23.89 1.62
C PRO A 211 42.14 22.52 1.10
N SER A 212 40.85 22.38 1.01
CA SER A 212 40.19 21.10 0.67
C SER A 212 38.93 21.35 -0.12
N LYS A 213 38.28 20.30 -0.62
CA LYS A 213 37.05 20.38 -1.41
C LYS A 213 35.90 19.72 -0.67
N ARG A 214 34.76 20.44 -0.60
CA ARG A 214 33.50 19.89 -0.08
C ARG A 214 32.89 18.92 -1.07
N GLU A 215 32.18 17.90 -0.58
CA GLU A 215 31.29 17.09 -1.39
C GLU A 215 30.19 17.96 -2.02
N THR A 216 29.96 17.78 -3.33
CA THR A 216 29.01 18.57 -4.11
C THR A 216 27.73 17.80 -4.46
N ASP A 217 27.69 16.52 -4.12
CA ASP A 217 26.46 15.73 -4.23
C ASP A 217 25.52 16.03 -3.06
N THR A 218 24.24 15.91 -3.32
CA THR A 218 23.20 15.94 -2.29
C THR A 218 22.63 14.56 -2.08
N MET A 219 21.98 14.35 -0.94
CA MET A 219 21.32 13.09 -0.65
C MET A 219 20.05 12.91 -1.51
N ASP A 220 19.72 11.66 -1.82
CA ASP A 220 18.45 11.28 -2.44
C ASP A 220 17.28 11.77 -1.58
N THR A 221 16.20 12.21 -2.22
CA THR A 221 14.98 12.70 -1.54
C THR A 221 14.39 11.68 -0.56
N PHE A 222 14.58 10.37 -0.83
CA PHE A 222 14.12 9.32 0.08
C PHE A 222 14.89 9.30 1.40
N VAL A 223 16.11 9.85 1.48
CA VAL A 223 16.82 10.01 2.77
C VAL A 223 16.02 10.95 3.66
N ASP A 224 15.64 12.13 3.15
CA ASP A 224 14.86 13.12 3.90
C ASP A 224 13.46 12.58 4.25
N SER A 225 12.77 11.98 3.29
CA SER A 225 11.42 11.45 3.48
C SER A 225 11.35 10.22 4.40
N SER A 226 12.49 9.55 4.65
CA SER A 226 12.52 8.33 5.44
C SER A 226 12.37 8.55 6.94
N TRP A 227 12.54 9.77 7.43
CA TRP A 227 12.49 10.11 8.85
C TRP A 227 11.71 11.40 9.17
N TYR A 228 11.03 11.99 8.19
CA TYR A 228 10.30 13.25 8.35
C TYR A 228 9.33 13.24 9.53
N PHE A 229 8.70 12.09 9.82
CA PHE A 229 7.74 11.91 10.91
C PHE A 229 8.39 12.05 12.30
N LEU A 230 9.69 11.77 12.44
CA LEU A 230 10.45 12.05 13.65
C LEU A 230 10.63 13.56 13.81
N ARG A 231 11.02 14.25 12.73
CA ARG A 231 11.23 15.70 12.73
C ARG A 231 9.96 16.47 12.96
N TYR A 232 8.82 16.00 12.44
CA TYR A 232 7.51 16.64 12.63
C TYR A 232 7.08 16.74 14.10
N ALA A 233 7.51 15.80 14.95
CA ALA A 233 7.24 15.84 16.38
C ALA A 233 7.92 17.03 17.10
N SER A 234 8.99 17.58 16.50
CA SER A 234 9.77 18.69 17.08
C SER A 234 10.36 19.61 16.01
N PRO A 235 9.54 20.29 15.18
CA PRO A 235 10.01 20.99 13.98
C PRO A 235 10.91 22.19 14.27
N LYS A 236 10.84 22.76 15.49
CA LYS A 236 11.64 23.90 15.93
C LYS A 236 12.86 23.51 16.78
N HIS A 237 13.09 22.22 17.01
CA HIS A 237 14.25 21.75 17.76
C HIS A 237 15.54 22.04 16.98
N SER A 238 16.55 22.61 17.62
CA SER A 238 17.79 23.09 16.99
C SER A 238 19.06 22.41 17.50
N GLU A 239 18.98 21.62 18.58
CA GLU A 239 20.14 21.01 19.21
C GLU A 239 20.54 19.67 18.61
N SER A 240 19.58 18.97 18.00
CA SER A 240 19.78 17.68 17.34
C SER A 240 18.79 17.49 16.18
N ALA A 241 18.84 16.33 15.50
CA ALA A 241 17.94 16.03 14.39
C ALA A 241 16.46 16.09 14.80
N PHE A 242 16.12 15.68 16.02
CA PHE A 242 14.78 15.73 16.62
C PHE A 242 14.88 15.62 18.14
N ASP A 243 13.86 16.08 18.87
CA ASP A 243 13.75 15.85 20.31
C ASP A 243 13.30 14.42 20.61
N GLU A 244 14.12 13.65 21.31
CA GLU A 244 13.88 12.23 21.61
C GLU A 244 12.57 11.99 22.37
N LYS A 245 12.24 12.87 23.33
CA LYS A 245 11.01 12.74 24.13
C LYS A 245 9.76 12.94 23.28
N SER A 246 9.78 13.94 22.41
CA SER A 246 8.68 14.20 21.47
C SER A 246 8.56 13.06 20.45
N ALA A 247 9.68 12.54 19.97
CA ALA A 247 9.68 11.39 19.06
C ALA A 247 9.10 10.15 19.74
N GLU A 248 9.46 9.85 21.00
CA GLU A 248 8.89 8.72 21.75
C GLU A 248 7.40 8.87 22.04
N LEU A 249 6.92 10.11 22.27
CA LEU A 249 5.51 10.38 22.56
C LEU A 249 4.61 10.19 21.34
N TRP A 250 5.06 10.67 20.16
CA TRP A 250 4.24 10.72 18.94
C TRP A 250 4.46 9.54 17.97
N ASN A 251 5.50 8.75 18.18
CA ASN A 251 5.82 7.60 17.33
C ASN A 251 5.85 6.28 18.13
N PRO A 252 5.68 5.13 17.49
CA PRO A 252 5.39 4.94 16.05
C PRO A 252 4.07 5.57 15.62
N VAL A 253 4.00 6.02 14.36
CA VAL A 253 2.77 6.60 13.78
C VAL A 253 1.64 5.58 13.84
N ASP A 254 0.47 5.97 14.33
CA ASP A 254 -0.65 5.05 14.58
C ASP A 254 -1.27 4.50 13.30
N GLN A 255 -1.44 5.35 12.28
CA GLN A 255 -2.01 5.00 10.99
C GLN A 255 -1.22 5.66 9.87
N TYR A 256 -0.74 4.87 8.92
CA TYR A 256 -0.03 5.37 7.74
C TYR A 256 -0.75 4.96 6.46
N THR A 257 -0.89 5.90 5.53
CA THR A 257 -1.63 5.69 4.29
C THR A 257 -0.78 6.13 3.10
N GLY A 258 -0.71 5.30 2.06
CA GLY A 258 0.07 5.61 0.87
C GLY A 258 -0.10 4.58 -0.24
N GLY A 259 0.47 4.85 -1.42
CA GLY A 259 0.44 3.95 -2.55
C GLY A 259 1.28 2.69 -2.32
N VAL A 260 0.80 1.57 -2.83
CA VAL A 260 1.48 0.26 -2.71
C VAL A 260 2.89 0.25 -3.35
N GLU A 261 3.15 1.13 -4.33
CA GLU A 261 4.46 1.29 -4.97
C GLU A 261 5.58 1.69 -3.98
N HIS A 262 5.23 2.30 -2.86
CA HIS A 262 6.18 2.71 -1.83
C HIS A 262 6.66 1.55 -0.94
N ALA A 263 6.10 0.35 -1.07
CA ALA A 263 6.52 -0.83 -0.32
C ALA A 263 8.03 -1.13 -0.50
N VAL A 264 8.55 -0.94 -1.71
CA VAL A 264 9.97 -1.14 -2.06
C VAL A 264 10.77 0.16 -2.18
N MET A 265 10.22 1.28 -1.78
CA MET A 265 10.84 2.61 -1.81
C MET A 265 10.74 3.27 -0.42
N HIS A 266 9.88 4.27 -0.26
CA HIS A 266 9.74 5.05 0.97
C HIS A 266 9.53 4.19 2.22
N LEU A 267 8.63 3.20 2.19
CA LEU A 267 8.34 2.35 3.35
C LEU A 267 9.54 1.48 3.75
N LEU A 268 10.24 0.93 2.76
CA LEU A 268 11.45 0.14 3.01
C LEU A 268 12.54 1.00 3.65
N TYR A 269 12.77 2.19 3.10
CA TYR A 269 13.79 3.11 3.60
C TYR A 269 13.43 3.67 4.98
N SER A 270 12.16 4.00 5.23
CA SER A 270 11.69 4.44 6.56
C SER A 270 11.91 3.36 7.63
N ARG A 271 11.63 2.10 7.31
CA ARG A 271 11.88 0.97 8.21
C ARG A 271 13.38 0.78 8.49
N PHE A 272 14.20 0.86 7.44
CA PHE A 272 15.65 0.81 7.59
C PHE A 272 16.15 1.96 8.48
N PHE A 273 15.71 3.19 8.21
CA PHE A 273 16.13 4.38 8.94
C PHE A 273 15.76 4.30 10.43
N VAL A 274 14.54 3.86 10.74
CA VAL A 274 14.10 3.65 12.13
C VAL A 274 14.93 2.60 12.83
N LYS A 275 15.22 1.45 12.18
CA LYS A 275 16.07 0.40 12.78
C LYS A 275 17.49 0.89 13.03
N ALA A 276 18.08 1.63 12.09
CA ALA A 276 19.41 2.22 12.26
C ALA A 276 19.43 3.26 13.39
N THR A 277 18.42 4.13 13.47
CA THR A 277 18.29 5.14 14.52
C THR A 277 18.08 4.50 15.91
N ARG A 278 17.34 3.39 15.99
CA ARG A 278 17.21 2.58 17.21
C ARG A 278 18.58 2.00 17.62
N ASP A 279 19.32 1.42 16.67
CA ASP A 279 20.63 0.82 16.95
C ASP A 279 21.65 1.86 17.42
N LEU A 280 21.48 3.13 17.02
CA LEU A 280 22.22 4.27 17.53
C LEU A 280 21.74 4.75 18.91
N GLY A 281 20.66 4.17 19.44
CA GLY A 281 20.13 4.52 20.76
C GLY A 281 19.26 5.77 20.83
N LEU A 282 18.91 6.38 19.69
CA LEU A 282 18.14 7.63 19.63
C LEU A 282 16.63 7.43 19.77
N ILE A 283 16.13 6.22 19.50
CA ILE A 283 14.73 5.82 19.67
C ILE A 283 14.64 4.39 20.22
N LYS A 284 13.46 3.96 20.73
CA LYS A 284 13.30 2.64 21.38
C LYS A 284 12.44 1.64 20.62
N TYR A 285 11.85 2.03 19.51
CA TYR A 285 11.00 1.19 18.67
C TYR A 285 11.71 0.84 17.35
N ASP A 286 11.25 -0.20 16.68
CA ASP A 286 11.90 -0.78 15.49
C ASP A 286 11.04 -0.74 14.22
N GLU A 287 9.79 -0.27 14.32
CA GLU A 287 8.90 -0.06 13.17
C GLU A 287 8.31 1.36 13.21
N PRO A 288 8.33 2.10 12.07
CA PRO A 288 7.87 3.48 12.03
C PRO A 288 6.34 3.63 12.13
N PHE A 289 5.59 2.62 11.68
CA PHE A 289 4.14 2.68 11.52
C PHE A 289 3.48 1.48 12.18
N LYS A 290 2.48 1.71 13.06
CA LYS A 290 1.73 0.63 13.72
C LYS A 290 0.78 -0.08 12.76
N ARG A 291 0.12 0.68 11.88
CA ARG A 291 -0.82 0.17 10.89
C ARG A 291 -0.61 0.87 9.56
N LEU A 292 -0.50 0.06 8.50
CA LEU A 292 -0.40 0.53 7.13
C LEU A 292 -1.72 0.28 6.41
N PHE A 293 -2.21 1.27 5.69
CA PHE A 293 -3.32 1.15 4.76
C PHE A 293 -2.88 1.63 3.38
N ASN A 294 -2.92 0.75 2.38
CA ASN A 294 -2.63 1.11 1.01
C ASN A 294 -3.94 1.39 0.25
N GLN A 295 -4.07 2.61 -0.26
CA GLN A 295 -5.17 2.94 -1.16
C GLN A 295 -4.94 2.35 -2.55
N GLY A 296 -6.06 2.03 -3.23
CA GLY A 296 -6.06 1.62 -4.62
C GLY A 296 -5.73 2.77 -5.58
N THR A 297 -5.60 2.44 -6.85
CA THR A 297 -5.31 3.40 -7.89
C THR A 297 -6.59 3.84 -8.59
N ILE A 298 -6.78 5.15 -8.76
CA ILE A 298 -7.80 5.67 -9.66
C ILE A 298 -7.26 5.58 -11.08
N ILE A 299 -7.98 4.88 -11.94
CA ILE A 299 -7.67 4.73 -13.36
C ILE A 299 -8.61 5.59 -14.21
N TYR A 300 -8.21 5.90 -15.44
CA TYR A 300 -9.04 6.61 -16.40
C TYR A 300 -8.87 6.01 -17.80
N LYS A 301 -9.99 5.72 -18.46
CA LYS A 301 -10.01 5.03 -19.77
C LYS A 301 -9.25 3.70 -19.74
N GLY A 302 -9.53 2.89 -18.70
CA GLY A 302 -8.99 1.55 -18.53
C GLY A 302 -7.49 1.50 -18.19
N ALA A 303 -6.84 2.64 -17.85
CA ALA A 303 -5.41 2.69 -17.60
C ALA A 303 -5.04 3.61 -16.43
N LYS A 304 -3.91 3.29 -15.74
CA LYS A 304 -3.31 4.19 -14.74
C LYS A 304 -3.00 5.54 -15.37
N MET A 305 -3.39 6.63 -14.69
CA MET A 305 -3.14 8.00 -15.13
C MET A 305 -1.64 8.27 -15.26
N SER A 306 -1.23 8.88 -16.38
CA SER A 306 0.16 9.25 -16.64
C SER A 306 0.24 10.44 -17.59
N LYS A 307 1.10 11.41 -17.27
CA LYS A 307 1.35 12.57 -18.15
C LYS A 307 1.79 12.14 -19.55
N SER A 308 2.56 11.06 -19.67
CA SER A 308 3.03 10.55 -20.97
C SER A 308 1.92 9.92 -21.82
N ARG A 309 0.79 9.53 -21.22
CA ARG A 309 -0.38 8.99 -21.92
C ARG A 309 -1.46 10.05 -22.18
N GLY A 310 -1.33 11.23 -21.59
CA GLY A 310 -2.31 12.31 -21.73
C GLY A 310 -3.68 11.98 -21.10
N ASN A 311 -3.74 11.03 -20.17
CA ASN A 311 -4.97 10.60 -19.49
C ASN A 311 -5.02 11.02 -18.02
N VAL A 312 -4.38 12.14 -17.67
CA VAL A 312 -4.41 12.71 -16.32
C VAL A 312 -5.67 13.57 -16.17
N ILE A 313 -6.37 13.40 -15.07
CA ILE A 313 -7.47 14.25 -14.64
C ILE A 313 -6.90 15.25 -13.62
N ALA A 314 -7.10 16.55 -13.87
CA ALA A 314 -6.80 17.59 -12.92
C ALA A 314 -8.05 17.84 -12.05
N PRO A 315 -7.96 17.69 -10.71
CA PRO A 315 -9.10 17.93 -9.83
C PRO A 315 -9.68 19.36 -9.98
N ASP A 316 -8.84 20.34 -10.25
CA ASP A 316 -9.23 21.75 -10.36
C ASP A 316 -10.29 21.98 -11.44
N ASP A 317 -10.20 21.28 -12.59
CA ASP A 317 -11.18 21.36 -13.68
C ASP A 317 -12.61 21.00 -13.22
N TYR A 318 -12.72 20.13 -12.23
CA TYR A 318 -14.01 19.73 -11.65
C TYR A 318 -14.40 20.58 -10.45
N VAL A 319 -13.43 20.99 -9.62
CA VAL A 319 -13.68 21.87 -8.47
C VAL A 319 -14.30 23.18 -8.92
N ASP A 320 -13.83 23.75 -10.03
CA ASP A 320 -14.35 25.00 -10.59
C ASP A 320 -15.80 24.87 -11.10
N VAL A 321 -16.24 23.64 -11.46
CA VAL A 321 -17.57 23.40 -12.03
C VAL A 321 -18.58 22.90 -10.99
N VAL A 322 -18.19 21.96 -10.14
CA VAL A 322 -19.11 21.28 -9.21
C VAL A 322 -18.76 21.47 -7.73
N GLY A 323 -17.69 22.18 -7.43
CA GLY A 323 -17.22 22.45 -6.07
C GLY A 323 -16.35 21.34 -5.46
N ALA A 324 -15.49 21.74 -4.51
CA ALA A 324 -14.54 20.85 -3.85
C ALA A 324 -15.23 19.70 -3.10
N ASP A 325 -16.32 19.95 -2.40
CA ASP A 325 -17.05 18.94 -1.64
C ASP A 325 -17.62 17.83 -2.54
N THR A 326 -18.06 18.19 -3.74
CA THR A 326 -18.53 17.20 -4.73
C THR A 326 -17.39 16.31 -5.20
N VAL A 327 -16.22 16.89 -5.51
CA VAL A 327 -15.05 16.13 -5.94
C VAL A 327 -14.58 15.19 -4.83
N ARG A 328 -14.49 15.68 -3.59
CA ARG A 328 -14.15 14.86 -2.40
C ARG A 328 -15.12 13.71 -2.21
N THR A 329 -16.41 14.00 -2.20
CA THR A 329 -17.48 12.99 -2.07
C THR A 329 -17.39 11.92 -3.16
N TYR A 330 -17.20 12.35 -4.41
CA TYR A 330 -17.08 11.43 -5.53
C TYR A 330 -15.87 10.50 -5.41
N LEU A 331 -14.68 11.03 -5.09
CA LEU A 331 -13.46 10.23 -4.90
C LEU A 331 -13.61 9.19 -3.78
N MET A 332 -14.31 9.55 -2.70
CA MET A 332 -14.58 8.63 -1.60
C MET A 332 -15.66 7.58 -1.94
N PHE A 333 -16.54 7.89 -2.89
CA PHE A 333 -17.67 7.05 -3.27
C PHE A 333 -17.39 6.10 -4.45
N ILE A 334 -16.35 6.36 -5.27
CA ILE A 334 -16.06 5.69 -6.53
C ILE A 334 -15.87 4.16 -6.40
N GLY A 335 -15.46 3.69 -5.23
CA GLY A 335 -15.29 2.26 -4.93
C GLY A 335 -14.66 2.01 -3.57
N PRO A 336 -14.42 0.75 -3.20
CA PRO A 336 -13.65 0.42 -2.00
C PRO A 336 -12.26 1.05 -2.09
N TRP A 337 -11.88 1.81 -1.08
CA TRP A 337 -10.69 2.66 -1.16
C TRP A 337 -9.38 1.90 -1.38
N GLU A 338 -9.27 0.70 -0.82
CA GLU A 338 -8.13 -0.21 -1.05
C GLU A 338 -8.03 -0.77 -2.47
N GLN A 339 -9.15 -0.84 -3.21
CA GLN A 339 -9.19 -1.33 -4.58
C GLN A 339 -9.03 -0.20 -5.61
N GLY A 340 -9.39 1.03 -5.23
CA GLY A 340 -9.48 2.16 -6.14
C GLY A 340 -10.73 2.09 -7.02
N GLY A 341 -10.68 2.70 -8.19
CA GLY A 341 -11.82 2.73 -9.10
C GLY A 341 -11.49 3.37 -10.44
N GLU A 342 -12.44 3.34 -11.36
CA GLU A 342 -12.32 4.03 -12.64
C GLU A 342 -13.03 5.37 -12.58
N TRP A 343 -12.31 6.44 -12.90
CA TRP A 343 -12.89 7.76 -13.03
C TRP A 343 -13.92 7.79 -14.16
N ASN A 344 -15.10 8.31 -13.85
CA ASN A 344 -16.19 8.47 -14.79
C ASN A 344 -16.73 9.91 -14.70
N ASP A 345 -16.63 10.66 -15.80
CA ASP A 345 -17.03 12.08 -15.86
C ASP A 345 -18.53 12.29 -15.56
N SER A 346 -19.38 11.31 -15.84
CA SER A 346 -20.81 11.38 -15.51
C SER A 346 -21.11 10.94 -14.06
N GLY A 347 -20.24 10.14 -13.44
CA GLY A 347 -20.42 9.62 -12.09
C GLY A 347 -20.41 10.71 -11.01
N ILE A 348 -19.61 11.76 -11.20
CA ILE A 348 -19.49 12.88 -10.26
C ILE A 348 -20.82 13.64 -10.09
N ASN A 349 -21.69 13.62 -11.11
CA ASN A 349 -23.01 14.24 -11.04
C ASN A 349 -23.92 13.55 -10.01
N GLY A 350 -23.66 12.30 -9.67
CA GLY A 350 -24.37 11.58 -8.60
C GLY A 350 -24.08 12.19 -7.23
N ALA A 351 -22.81 12.49 -6.96
CA ALA A 351 -22.39 13.17 -5.74
C ALA A 351 -22.96 14.59 -5.66
N ALA A 352 -22.89 15.36 -6.77
CA ALA A 352 -23.46 16.70 -6.84
C ALA A 352 -24.98 16.71 -6.52
N ARG A 353 -25.74 15.78 -7.12
CA ARG A 353 -27.19 15.67 -6.85
C ARG A 353 -27.50 15.36 -5.39
N TRP A 354 -26.69 14.49 -4.76
CA TRP A 354 -26.88 14.21 -3.34
C TRP A 354 -26.60 15.43 -2.47
N LEU A 355 -25.49 16.13 -2.67
CA LEU A 355 -25.17 17.34 -1.90
C LEU A 355 -26.22 18.44 -2.11
N ASN A 356 -26.74 18.64 -3.34
CA ASN A 356 -27.84 19.54 -3.60
C ASN A 356 -29.11 19.12 -2.88
N LYS A 357 -29.42 17.82 -2.83
CA LYS A 357 -30.57 17.32 -2.05
C LYS A 357 -30.41 17.63 -0.56
N VAL A 358 -29.21 17.48 0.00
CA VAL A 358 -28.92 17.87 1.39
C VAL A 358 -29.17 19.35 1.60
N TRP A 359 -28.71 20.19 0.65
CA TRP A 359 -28.99 21.64 0.67
C TRP A 359 -30.48 21.94 0.67
N ASP A 360 -31.24 21.34 -0.25
CA ASP A 360 -32.68 21.59 -0.42
C ASP A 360 -33.49 21.22 0.83
N ILE A 361 -33.25 20.03 1.40
CA ILE A 361 -33.94 19.61 2.64
C ILE A 361 -33.58 20.49 3.84
N SER A 362 -32.40 21.10 3.83
CA SER A 362 -31.96 22.00 4.90
C SER A 362 -32.59 23.41 4.85
N HIS A 363 -33.28 23.73 3.76
CA HIS A 363 -33.92 25.04 3.55
C HIS A 363 -35.46 25.00 3.56
N ILE A 364 -36.04 23.94 4.14
CA ILE A 364 -37.50 23.84 4.31
C ILE A 364 -37.96 24.91 5.33
N ASP A 365 -39.04 25.63 4.99
CA ASP A 365 -39.57 26.68 5.87
C ASP A 365 -40.01 26.06 7.21
N PRO A 366 -39.49 26.53 8.36
CA PRO A 366 -39.91 26.07 9.68
C PRO A 366 -41.42 26.06 9.94
N LYS A 367 -42.17 26.92 9.27
CA LYS A 367 -43.62 27.01 9.41
C LYS A 367 -44.40 25.84 8.79
N THR A 368 -43.73 25.02 7.96
CA THR A 368 -44.38 23.87 7.32
C THR A 368 -44.37 22.62 8.18
N PHE A 369 -43.59 22.62 9.26
CA PHE A 369 -43.48 21.47 10.16
C PHE A 369 -44.73 21.33 11.08
N ALA A 370 -44.99 20.08 11.49
CA ALA A 370 -46.07 19.81 12.46
C ALA A 370 -45.81 20.51 13.81
N ALA A 371 -46.86 20.77 14.56
CA ALA A 371 -46.73 21.34 15.89
C ALA A 371 -46.13 20.35 16.92
N ASN A 372 -46.34 19.06 16.71
CA ASN A 372 -45.76 17.96 17.48
C ASN A 372 -45.44 16.80 16.51
N SER A 373 -44.40 16.05 16.81
CA SER A 373 -44.04 14.86 16.05
C SER A 373 -45.03 13.71 16.29
N ASP A 374 -45.35 12.98 15.22
CA ASP A 374 -46.02 11.69 15.29
C ASP A 374 -45.09 10.64 15.93
N SER A 375 -45.57 9.94 16.95
CA SER A 375 -44.78 9.03 17.79
C SER A 375 -44.09 7.90 16.96
N ASP A 376 -44.81 7.31 16.01
CA ASP A 376 -44.27 6.20 15.22
C ASP A 376 -43.28 6.68 14.20
N THR A 377 -43.53 7.83 13.57
CA THR A 377 -42.61 8.48 12.61
C THR A 377 -41.33 8.90 13.34
N GLU A 378 -41.44 9.55 14.51
CA GLU A 378 -40.27 9.93 15.30
C GLU A 378 -39.44 8.73 15.72
N LYS A 379 -40.08 7.65 16.22
CA LYS A 379 -39.40 6.40 16.59
C LYS A 379 -38.64 5.80 15.43
N ASN A 380 -39.23 5.76 14.24
CA ASN A 380 -38.60 5.20 13.04
C ASN A 380 -37.42 6.04 12.56
N LEU A 381 -37.54 7.37 12.58
CA LEU A 381 -36.46 8.27 12.20
C LEU A 381 -35.31 8.22 13.21
N ASN A 382 -35.59 8.16 14.51
CA ASN A 382 -34.56 8.01 15.54
C ASN A 382 -33.80 6.67 15.36
N ARG A 383 -34.53 5.58 15.11
CA ARG A 383 -33.89 4.29 14.80
C ARG A 383 -32.96 4.39 13.59
N LEU A 384 -33.44 5.00 12.51
CA LEU A 384 -32.64 5.18 11.29
C LEU A 384 -31.43 6.07 11.55
N LEU A 385 -31.58 7.15 12.33
CA LEU A 385 -30.48 8.01 12.75
C LEU A 385 -29.39 7.21 13.49
N HIS A 386 -29.77 6.47 14.55
CA HIS A 386 -28.80 5.72 15.36
C HIS A 386 -28.11 4.61 14.57
N LYS A 387 -28.81 3.93 13.64
CA LYS A 387 -28.21 2.99 12.67
C LYS A 387 -27.20 3.69 11.75
N THR A 388 -27.56 4.87 11.26
CA THR A 388 -26.69 5.63 10.36
C THR A 388 -25.44 6.09 11.10
N ILE A 389 -25.56 6.63 12.33
CA ILE A 389 -24.40 7.03 13.15
C ILE A 389 -23.45 5.84 13.36
N MET A 390 -24.00 4.71 13.78
CA MET A 390 -23.23 3.48 13.99
C MET A 390 -22.51 3.07 12.71
N ARG A 391 -23.24 2.94 11.60
CA ARG A 391 -22.69 2.48 10.33
C ARG A 391 -21.64 3.42 9.77
N VAL A 392 -21.90 4.72 9.74
CA VAL A 392 -20.97 5.72 9.22
C VAL A 392 -19.70 5.79 10.07
N GLY A 393 -19.84 5.75 11.41
CA GLY A 393 -18.71 5.74 12.34
C GLY A 393 -17.79 4.53 12.09
N GLU A 394 -18.35 3.32 12.08
CA GLU A 394 -17.57 2.10 11.82
C GLU A 394 -16.91 2.09 10.45
N ASP A 395 -17.61 2.56 9.41
CA ASP A 395 -17.11 2.57 8.05
C ASP A 395 -15.96 3.59 7.90
N ILE A 396 -16.06 4.78 8.53
CA ILE A 396 -14.97 5.78 8.51
C ILE A 396 -13.73 5.25 9.23
N GLU A 397 -13.88 4.61 10.39
CA GLU A 397 -12.76 4.00 11.13
C GLU A 397 -12.02 2.94 10.31
N LYS A 398 -12.74 2.23 9.44
CA LYS A 398 -12.20 1.17 8.58
C LYS A 398 -11.79 1.67 7.18
N PHE A 399 -11.90 2.96 6.88
CA PHE A 399 -11.69 3.56 5.55
C PHE A 399 -12.62 3.01 4.45
N ILE A 400 -13.84 2.62 4.81
CA ILE A 400 -14.86 2.10 3.88
C ILE A 400 -15.83 3.24 3.51
N TYR A 401 -15.29 4.32 2.97
CA TYR A 401 -16.02 5.57 2.72
C TYR A 401 -17.22 5.43 1.77
N ASN A 402 -17.14 4.54 0.77
CA ASN A 402 -18.21 4.33 -0.19
C ASN A 402 -19.52 3.84 0.46
N THR A 403 -19.43 2.96 1.47
CA THR A 403 -20.61 2.49 2.21
C THR A 403 -21.07 3.50 3.25
N ALA A 404 -20.17 4.26 3.87
CA ALA A 404 -20.52 5.39 4.72
C ALA A 404 -21.35 6.43 3.95
N ILE A 405 -20.90 6.83 2.76
CA ILE A 405 -21.64 7.77 1.90
C ILE A 405 -22.99 7.18 1.47
N SER A 406 -23.04 5.88 1.12
CA SER A 406 -24.29 5.20 0.82
C SER A 406 -25.29 5.25 1.97
N ALA A 407 -24.84 5.06 3.21
CA ALA A 407 -25.69 5.17 4.39
C ALA A 407 -26.21 6.61 4.60
N LEU A 408 -25.34 7.61 4.39
CA LEU A 408 -25.74 9.03 4.43
C LEU A 408 -26.76 9.37 3.33
N MET A 409 -26.58 8.84 2.12
CA MET A 409 -27.55 9.00 1.03
C MET A 409 -28.92 8.39 1.38
N GLN A 410 -28.94 7.20 1.99
CA GLN A 410 -30.18 6.55 2.43
C GLN A 410 -30.86 7.38 3.52
N PHE A 411 -30.12 7.88 4.50
CA PHE A 411 -30.64 8.77 5.53
C PHE A 411 -31.20 10.07 4.94
N THR A 412 -30.46 10.72 4.03
CA THR A 412 -30.93 11.91 3.30
C THR A 412 -32.20 11.62 2.49
N ASN A 413 -32.32 10.42 1.90
CA ASN A 413 -33.51 10.05 1.16
C ASN A 413 -34.74 9.93 2.05
N ALA A 414 -34.59 9.32 3.22
CA ALA A 414 -35.66 9.23 4.21
C ALA A 414 -36.10 10.61 4.73
N LEU A 415 -35.15 11.53 4.96
CA LEU A 415 -35.47 12.92 5.33
C LEU A 415 -36.15 13.69 4.21
N GLY A 416 -35.92 13.32 2.95
CA GLY A 416 -36.51 13.94 1.78
C GLY A 416 -37.78 13.27 1.27
N GLU A 417 -38.44 12.41 2.07
CA GLU A 417 -39.74 11.82 1.71
C GLU A 417 -40.83 12.89 1.68
N ASP A 418 -41.72 12.78 0.69
CA ASP A 418 -42.84 13.72 0.56
C ASP A 418 -43.67 13.78 1.82
N LYS A 419 -43.92 15.02 2.30
CA LYS A 419 -44.74 15.31 3.48
C LYS A 419 -44.21 14.84 4.84
N LEU A 420 -42.94 14.40 4.92
CA LEU A 420 -42.38 14.03 6.23
C LEU A 420 -42.50 15.18 7.25
N PHE A 421 -42.29 16.42 6.82
CA PHE A 421 -42.43 17.63 7.64
C PHE A 421 -43.84 17.84 8.20
N GLU A 422 -44.90 17.26 7.60
CA GLU A 422 -46.27 17.28 8.15
C GLU A 422 -46.43 16.34 9.37
N SER A 423 -45.49 15.42 9.59
CA SER A 423 -45.53 14.38 10.63
C SER A 423 -44.51 14.59 11.76
N ILE A 424 -43.57 15.53 11.61
CA ILE A 424 -42.57 15.82 12.65
C ILE A 424 -42.49 17.32 12.94
N ASP A 425 -42.10 17.67 14.16
CA ASP A 425 -41.86 19.05 14.56
C ASP A 425 -40.44 19.53 14.15
N TYR A 426 -40.25 20.83 14.21
CA TYR A 426 -39.01 21.46 13.75
C TYR A 426 -37.81 21.14 14.66
N GLU A 427 -37.99 20.92 15.95
CA GLU A 427 -36.90 20.56 16.87
C GLU A 427 -36.37 19.15 16.55
N GLN A 428 -37.25 18.20 16.30
CA GLN A 428 -36.86 16.87 15.83
C GLN A 428 -36.14 16.94 14.48
N TRP A 429 -36.62 17.76 13.55
CA TRP A 429 -35.95 17.99 12.29
C TRP A 429 -34.52 18.53 12.45
N LEU A 430 -34.32 19.54 13.31
CA LEU A 430 -33.02 20.09 13.63
C LEU A 430 -32.10 19.05 14.25
N ASN A 431 -32.61 18.19 15.12
CA ASN A 431 -31.83 17.10 15.68
C ASN A 431 -31.31 16.15 14.60
N LEU A 432 -32.18 15.71 13.68
CA LEU A 432 -31.83 14.80 12.59
C LEU A 432 -30.80 15.41 11.63
N THR A 433 -31.03 16.66 11.19
CA THR A 433 -30.18 17.33 10.22
C THR A 433 -28.84 17.75 10.80
N ARG A 434 -28.76 18.19 12.05
CA ARG A 434 -27.49 18.49 12.74
C ARG A 434 -26.61 17.25 12.87
N ASN A 435 -27.17 16.09 13.18
CA ASN A 435 -26.43 14.83 13.18
C ASN A 435 -25.96 14.44 11.76
N LEU A 436 -26.78 14.69 10.73
CA LEU A 436 -26.36 14.49 9.34
C LEU A 436 -25.15 15.37 8.99
N TYR A 437 -25.16 16.66 9.37
CA TYR A 437 -24.03 17.58 9.09
C TYR A 437 -22.75 17.14 9.80
N MET A 438 -22.84 16.72 11.06
CA MET A 438 -21.67 16.19 11.79
C MET A 438 -21.09 14.95 11.11
N MET A 439 -21.93 14.01 10.67
CA MET A 439 -21.46 12.81 9.96
C MET A 439 -20.90 13.12 8.56
N MET A 440 -21.40 14.16 7.90
CA MET A 440 -20.93 14.61 6.59
C MET A 440 -19.64 15.43 6.65
N ALA A 441 -19.33 16.07 7.77
CA ALA A 441 -18.23 17.02 7.91
C ALA A 441 -16.86 16.48 7.43
N PRO A 442 -16.46 15.23 7.67
CA PRO A 442 -15.21 14.69 7.13
C PRO A 442 -15.20 14.54 5.59
N ILE A 443 -16.37 14.41 4.97
CA ILE A 443 -16.57 14.12 3.55
C ILE A 443 -16.77 15.44 2.76
N ALA A 444 -17.74 16.23 3.16
CA ALA A 444 -18.15 17.50 2.54
C ALA A 444 -18.06 18.66 3.55
N PRO A 445 -16.83 19.08 3.91
CA PRO A 445 -16.59 19.98 5.04
C PRO A 445 -17.23 21.37 4.87
N HIS A 446 -17.20 21.94 3.68
CA HIS A 446 -17.71 23.30 3.46
C HIS A 446 -19.24 23.35 3.54
N LEU A 447 -19.90 22.40 2.89
CA LEU A 447 -21.36 22.30 2.94
C LEU A 447 -21.85 22.04 4.38
N SER A 448 -21.17 21.15 5.07
CA SER A 448 -21.54 20.81 6.46
C SER A 448 -21.40 22.00 7.40
N GLU A 449 -20.33 22.78 7.28
CA GLU A 449 -20.14 23.99 8.09
C GLU A 449 -21.21 25.05 7.83
N GLU A 450 -21.49 25.33 6.56
CA GLU A 450 -22.51 26.30 6.16
C GLU A 450 -23.91 25.93 6.68
N LEU A 451 -24.29 24.66 6.55
CA LEU A 451 -25.59 24.17 7.03
C LEU A 451 -25.67 24.10 8.57
N TRP A 452 -24.54 23.79 9.21
CA TRP A 452 -24.43 23.82 10.67
C TRP A 452 -24.66 25.22 11.23
N GLU A 453 -24.00 26.24 10.67
CA GLU A 453 -24.20 27.63 11.05
C GLU A 453 -25.65 28.07 10.81
N LYS A 454 -26.22 27.78 9.65
CA LYS A 454 -27.62 28.08 9.30
C LYS A 454 -28.62 27.39 10.22
N SER A 455 -28.28 26.24 10.81
CA SER A 455 -29.11 25.57 11.81
C SER A 455 -29.11 26.24 13.21
N GLY A 456 -28.44 27.41 13.33
CA GLY A 456 -28.37 28.21 14.52
C GLY A 456 -27.23 27.87 15.48
N MET A 457 -26.29 27.03 15.06
CA MET A 457 -25.12 26.66 15.87
C MET A 457 -24.02 27.71 15.78
N LYS A 458 -23.36 28.03 16.90
CA LYS A 458 -22.38 29.12 17.00
C LYS A 458 -20.91 28.67 16.86
N SER A 459 -20.63 27.39 17.12
CA SER A 459 -19.30 26.82 16.99
C SER A 459 -19.20 26.02 15.70
N SER A 460 -17.97 25.82 15.19
CA SER A 460 -17.76 25.01 13.99
C SER A 460 -18.22 23.56 14.17
N VAL A 461 -18.76 22.95 13.11
CA VAL A 461 -19.10 21.52 13.05
C VAL A 461 -17.85 20.65 13.24
N HIS A 462 -16.69 21.14 12.82
CA HIS A 462 -15.43 20.39 12.83
C HIS A 462 -14.80 20.22 14.21
N ILE A 463 -15.27 20.94 15.23
CA ILE A 463 -14.81 20.79 16.62
C ILE A 463 -15.85 20.08 17.49
N GLN A 464 -16.91 19.57 16.90
CA GLN A 464 -17.90 18.79 17.64
C GLN A 464 -17.41 17.37 17.91
N GLU A 465 -17.86 16.79 19.03
CA GLU A 465 -17.69 15.35 19.23
C GLU A 465 -18.48 14.56 18.19
N TRP A 466 -17.96 13.42 17.79
CA TRP A 466 -18.70 12.51 16.90
C TRP A 466 -20.03 12.10 17.55
N PRO A 467 -21.16 12.09 16.82
CA PRO A 467 -22.46 11.77 17.39
C PRO A 467 -22.48 10.35 17.96
N LYS A 468 -23.02 10.21 19.17
CA LYS A 468 -23.13 8.91 19.86
C LYS A 468 -24.41 8.21 19.42
N TYR A 469 -24.32 6.92 19.16
CA TYR A 469 -25.50 6.10 18.90
C TYR A 469 -25.91 5.30 20.13
N ASP A 470 -27.21 5.06 20.25
CA ASP A 470 -27.79 4.11 21.19
C ASP A 470 -28.00 2.77 20.48
N ALA A 471 -27.35 1.72 20.98
CA ALA A 471 -27.39 0.40 20.37
C ALA A 471 -28.79 -0.25 20.47
N ASP A 472 -29.58 0.09 21.46
CA ASP A 472 -30.94 -0.43 21.62
C ASP A 472 -31.91 0.26 20.66
N LEU A 473 -31.76 1.57 20.45
CA LEU A 473 -32.50 2.29 19.42
C LEU A 473 -32.13 1.90 18.01
N ALA A 474 -30.88 1.48 17.77
CA ALA A 474 -30.40 1.04 16.46
C ALA A 474 -30.90 -0.36 16.05
N LYS A 475 -31.52 -1.13 16.96
CA LYS A 475 -32.06 -2.46 16.65
C LYS A 475 -33.32 -2.37 15.79
N ASP A 476 -33.43 -3.27 14.82
CA ASP A 476 -34.67 -3.44 14.07
C ASP A 476 -35.71 -4.13 14.95
N ASP A 477 -36.94 -3.64 14.95
CA ASP A 477 -38.06 -4.37 15.51
C ASP A 477 -38.46 -5.56 14.63
N GLU A 478 -38.25 -5.41 13.32
CA GLU A 478 -38.50 -6.45 12.32
C GLU A 478 -37.27 -6.75 11.45
N ILE A 479 -37.13 -7.99 11.10
CA ILE A 479 -36.09 -8.50 10.21
C ILE A 479 -36.69 -9.18 9.00
N THR A 480 -35.97 -9.22 7.88
CA THR A 480 -36.30 -10.08 6.75
C THR A 480 -35.64 -11.44 6.93
N LEU A 481 -36.40 -12.44 7.34
CA LEU A 481 -35.94 -13.81 7.45
C LEU A 481 -35.99 -14.49 6.08
N VAL A 482 -34.84 -14.96 5.61
CA VAL A 482 -34.75 -15.73 4.36
C VAL A 482 -35.11 -17.18 4.65
N VAL A 483 -36.17 -17.69 4.01
CA VAL A 483 -36.59 -19.08 4.18
C VAL A 483 -36.12 -19.93 2.98
N GLN A 484 -35.41 -20.98 3.29
CA GLN A 484 -34.94 -21.97 2.33
C GLN A 484 -35.64 -23.32 2.55
N VAL A 485 -35.87 -24.07 1.46
CA VAL A 485 -36.23 -25.47 1.50
C VAL A 485 -35.15 -26.24 0.73
N ASN A 486 -34.49 -27.17 1.40
CA ASN A 486 -33.37 -27.94 0.86
C ASN A 486 -32.26 -27.06 0.26
N GLY A 487 -31.89 -25.96 0.98
CA GLY A 487 -30.85 -25.02 0.58
C GLY A 487 -31.21 -24.02 -0.52
N LYS A 488 -32.45 -24.05 -1.06
CA LYS A 488 -32.92 -23.11 -2.09
C LYS A 488 -33.89 -22.10 -1.46
N VAL A 489 -33.67 -20.80 -1.69
CA VAL A 489 -34.54 -19.72 -1.21
C VAL A 489 -35.97 -19.91 -1.80
N ARG A 490 -36.99 -19.89 -0.93
CA ARG A 490 -38.38 -20.06 -1.29
C ARG A 490 -39.29 -18.92 -0.84
N ALA A 491 -38.90 -18.24 0.24
CA ALA A 491 -39.60 -17.06 0.72
C ALA A 491 -38.63 -16.07 1.39
N LYS A 492 -39.12 -14.84 1.53
CA LYS A 492 -38.56 -13.80 2.40
C LYS A 492 -39.72 -13.26 3.22
N ILE A 493 -39.69 -13.48 4.52
CA ILE A 493 -40.79 -13.09 5.43
C ILE A 493 -40.31 -12.01 6.38
N SER A 494 -41.17 -11.01 6.68
CA SER A 494 -40.93 -10.07 7.74
C SER A 494 -41.30 -10.72 9.08
N ALA A 495 -40.43 -10.63 10.05
CA ALA A 495 -40.62 -11.22 11.36
C ALA A 495 -39.97 -10.34 12.44
N SER A 496 -40.42 -10.46 13.69
CA SER A 496 -39.79 -9.77 14.80
C SER A 496 -38.28 -10.10 14.87
N ALA A 497 -37.46 -9.10 15.18
CA ALA A 497 -35.99 -9.30 15.33
C ALA A 497 -35.65 -10.32 16.44
N ASN A 498 -36.53 -10.46 17.41
CA ASN A 498 -36.40 -11.39 18.55
C ASN A 498 -37.17 -12.70 18.34
N ILE A 499 -37.61 -13.00 17.11
CA ILE A 499 -38.37 -14.21 16.79
C ILE A 499 -37.57 -15.46 17.17
N THR A 500 -38.24 -16.37 17.85
CA THR A 500 -37.65 -17.68 18.18
C THR A 500 -37.66 -18.62 16.99
N GLU A 501 -36.87 -19.71 17.06
CA GLU A 501 -36.87 -20.76 16.03
C GLU A 501 -38.24 -21.35 15.78
N ALA A 502 -39.02 -21.57 16.85
CA ALA A 502 -40.37 -22.12 16.78
C ALA A 502 -41.34 -21.19 16.02
N GLU A 503 -41.40 -19.92 16.42
CA GLU A 503 -42.22 -18.91 15.76
C GLU A 503 -41.80 -18.67 14.30
N ALA A 504 -40.48 -18.64 14.02
CA ALA A 504 -39.93 -18.49 12.68
C ALA A 504 -40.34 -19.67 11.77
N ASN A 505 -40.34 -20.89 12.31
CA ASN A 505 -40.80 -22.07 11.60
C ASN A 505 -42.32 -22.03 11.35
N GLU A 506 -43.12 -21.60 12.32
CA GLU A 506 -44.57 -21.47 12.18
C GLU A 506 -44.93 -20.49 11.05
N ILE A 507 -44.39 -19.26 11.09
CA ILE A 507 -44.66 -18.24 10.06
C ILE A 507 -44.13 -18.72 8.68
N ALA A 508 -42.98 -19.40 8.63
CA ALA A 508 -42.43 -19.90 7.41
C ALA A 508 -43.30 -20.98 6.76
N MET A 509 -43.94 -21.83 7.57
CA MET A 509 -44.83 -22.89 7.09
C MET A 509 -46.19 -22.35 6.61
N GLU A 510 -46.54 -21.14 6.95
CA GLU A 510 -47.75 -20.47 6.42
C GLU A 510 -47.52 -19.82 5.06
N ASP A 511 -46.24 -19.58 4.67
CA ASP A 511 -45.91 -18.94 3.38
C ASP A 511 -46.20 -19.87 2.20
N PRO A 512 -46.98 -19.40 1.20
CA PRO A 512 -47.36 -20.23 0.03
C PRO A 512 -46.14 -20.75 -0.77
N GLY A 513 -45.03 -19.98 -0.82
CA GLY A 513 -43.79 -20.38 -1.50
C GLY A 513 -43.10 -21.54 -0.81
N VAL A 514 -43.15 -21.57 0.54
CA VAL A 514 -42.62 -22.66 1.36
C VAL A 514 -43.53 -23.89 1.28
N GLN A 515 -44.86 -23.70 1.45
CA GLN A 515 -45.83 -24.79 1.38
C GLN A 515 -45.75 -25.58 0.08
N LYS A 516 -45.63 -24.91 -1.05
CA LYS A 516 -45.48 -25.55 -2.38
C LYS A 516 -44.30 -26.51 -2.44
N HIS A 517 -43.27 -26.32 -1.63
CA HIS A 517 -42.05 -27.12 -1.65
C HIS A 517 -41.88 -28.06 -0.44
N THR A 518 -42.80 -28.01 0.51
CA THR A 518 -42.84 -28.90 1.68
C THR A 518 -44.07 -29.83 1.67
N GLN A 519 -45.07 -29.52 0.83
CA GLN A 519 -46.31 -30.31 0.72
C GLN A 519 -46.01 -31.76 0.35
N GLY A 520 -46.45 -32.70 1.19
CA GLY A 520 -46.28 -34.14 0.99
C GLY A 520 -44.87 -34.67 1.32
N LEU A 521 -44.00 -33.84 1.86
CA LEU A 521 -42.67 -34.23 2.29
C LEU A 521 -42.59 -34.29 3.84
N GLU A 522 -41.74 -35.17 4.35
CA GLU A 522 -41.44 -35.26 5.79
C GLU A 522 -40.34 -34.27 6.14
N ILE A 523 -40.59 -33.37 7.11
CA ILE A 523 -39.60 -32.42 7.60
C ILE A 523 -38.64 -33.16 8.53
N ARG A 524 -37.36 -33.28 8.14
CA ARG A 524 -36.36 -33.99 8.91
C ARG A 524 -35.59 -33.09 9.85
N LYS A 525 -35.35 -31.83 9.46
CA LYS A 525 -34.57 -30.89 10.24
C LYS A 525 -34.90 -29.46 9.85
N VAL A 526 -34.96 -28.59 10.86
CA VAL A 526 -34.98 -27.14 10.67
C VAL A 526 -33.64 -26.60 11.16
N ILE A 527 -33.01 -25.71 10.40
CA ILE A 527 -31.78 -25.01 10.75
C ILE A 527 -32.10 -23.52 10.81
N TYR A 528 -32.06 -22.98 12.00
CA TYR A 528 -32.34 -21.57 12.24
C TYR A 528 -31.05 -20.82 12.54
N VAL A 529 -30.79 -19.75 11.81
CA VAL A 529 -29.74 -18.76 12.08
C VAL A 529 -30.43 -17.48 12.51
N PRO A 530 -30.38 -17.10 13.81
CA PRO A 530 -31.10 -15.95 14.34
C PRO A 530 -30.89 -14.70 13.48
N GLY A 531 -31.98 -14.03 13.14
CA GLY A 531 -31.95 -12.79 12.38
C GLY A 531 -31.60 -12.91 10.89
N LYS A 532 -31.33 -14.11 10.36
CA LYS A 532 -30.81 -14.25 8.99
C LYS A 532 -31.54 -15.29 8.12
N LEU A 533 -31.66 -16.50 8.61
CA LEU A 533 -32.01 -17.64 7.76
C LEU A 533 -32.78 -18.70 8.55
N LEU A 534 -33.81 -19.26 7.91
CA LEU A 534 -34.43 -20.52 8.29
C LEU A 534 -34.31 -21.50 7.09
N ASN A 535 -33.66 -22.66 7.28
CA ASN A 535 -33.58 -23.68 6.24
C ASN A 535 -34.31 -24.95 6.69
N ILE A 536 -35.35 -25.32 5.96
CA ILE A 536 -36.17 -26.51 6.19
C ILE A 536 -35.65 -27.64 5.29
N VAL A 537 -35.20 -28.72 5.89
CA VAL A 537 -34.75 -29.93 5.19
C VAL A 537 -35.89 -30.92 5.20
N ALA A 538 -36.43 -31.19 4.02
CA ALA A 538 -37.58 -32.09 3.80
C ALA A 538 -37.29 -33.08 2.67
N ASN A 539 -37.78 -34.30 2.81
CA ASN A 539 -37.68 -35.36 1.77
C ASN A 539 -39.08 -35.99 1.52
#